data_1db5e95d1ff0595c1aaef867599e7663
#
_entry.id   1db5e95d1ff0595c1aaef867599e7663
#
_cell.length_a   1.000
_cell.length_b   1.000
_cell.length_c   1.000
_cell.angle_alpha   90.00
_cell.angle_beta   90.00
_cell.angle_gamma   90.00
#
_symmetry.space_group_name_H-M   'P 1'
#
loop_
_entity.id
_entity.type
_entity.pdbx_description
1 polymer ?
#
loop_
_entity_poly.entity_id
_entity_poly.type
_entity_poly.pdbx_seq_one_letter_code
_entity_poly.pdbx_strand_id
1 'polypeptide(L)'
;VVESDLTVYVNAQCPMGFGGGWKSVAVGLSTWRSIRWTHTPDGMSMSVRHNRMHEVFSEQGEFLEQQLGKRIFKIETILADATKIGRIWAGGVRETRAAAMEVLEERHPPRRSAGEPADVVVYGIPAWSPYATFAKMNPILTLISSCMGYLGGYIEALGKPGCSVIVTTPCPEEWDREHHAS
;
A
#
# COMPACT_ATOMS: atom_id res chain seq x y z
N VAL A 1 -8.55 -20.57 5.75
CA VAL A 1 -7.85 -20.18 6.99
C VAL A 1 -8.45 -20.90 8.19
N VAL A 2 -9.77 -20.91 8.36
CA VAL A 2 -10.43 -21.52 9.54
C VAL A 2 -10.21 -23.02 9.58
N GLU A 3 -10.44 -23.72 8.49
CA GLU A 3 -10.41 -25.18 8.38
C GLU A 3 -9.00 -25.76 8.11
N SER A 4 -7.99 -24.92 7.85
CA SER A 4 -6.64 -25.37 7.59
C SER A 4 -5.86 -25.62 8.87
N ASP A 5 -5.06 -26.67 8.93
CA ASP A 5 -4.17 -26.96 10.06
C ASP A 5 -3.07 -25.92 10.20
N LEU A 6 -2.57 -25.42 9.07
CA LEU A 6 -1.54 -24.40 8.99
C LEU A 6 -1.87 -23.41 7.87
N THR A 7 -1.78 -22.14 8.17
CA THR A 7 -1.82 -21.07 7.17
C THR A 7 -0.43 -20.45 7.05
N VAL A 8 0.19 -20.65 5.90
CA VAL A 8 1.46 -20.00 5.54
C VAL A 8 1.21 -18.90 4.55
N TYR A 9 1.70 -17.73 4.85
CA TYR A 9 1.45 -16.53 4.13
C TYR A 9 2.76 -15.95 3.57
N VAL A 10 2.87 -15.85 2.25
CA VAL A 10 4.07 -15.35 1.58
C VAL A 10 3.80 -13.99 0.97
N ASN A 11 4.65 -13.01 1.25
CA ASN A 11 4.47 -11.65 0.80
C ASN A 11 5.79 -10.94 0.51
N ALA A 12 5.79 -10.07 -0.50
CA ALA A 12 6.86 -9.12 -0.72
C ALA A 12 6.43 -7.75 -0.17
N GLN A 13 7.22 -7.22 0.75
CA GLN A 13 7.04 -5.89 1.30
C GLN A 13 7.52 -4.86 0.28
N CYS A 14 6.68 -3.92 -0.09
CA CYS A 14 7.08 -2.77 -0.87
C CYS A 14 7.47 -1.59 0.05
N PRO A 15 8.29 -0.65 -0.43
CA PRO A 15 8.73 0.51 0.35
C PRO A 15 7.62 1.52 0.67
N MET A 16 6.43 1.29 0.20
CA MET A 16 5.26 2.11 0.48
C MET A 16 4.47 1.54 1.64
N GLY A 17 3.78 2.39 2.40
CA GLY A 17 3.06 2.02 3.60
C GLY A 17 1.98 0.96 3.46
N PHE A 18 1.65 0.52 2.25
CA PHE A 18 0.60 -0.44 1.99
C PHE A 18 1.00 -1.91 2.15
N GLY A 19 2.28 -2.24 2.02
CA GLY A 19 2.71 -3.62 1.94
C GLY A 19 2.85 -4.31 3.29
N GLY A 20 2.88 -5.63 3.27
CA GLY A 20 3.24 -6.46 4.40
C GLY A 20 2.26 -6.55 5.56
N GLY A 21 2.69 -7.09 6.65
CA GLY A 21 1.89 -7.29 7.85
C GLY A 21 0.64 -8.13 7.58
N TRP A 22 -0.49 -7.73 8.13
CA TRP A 22 -1.77 -8.40 7.98
C TRP A 22 -2.53 -8.08 6.68
N LYS A 23 -1.99 -7.18 5.84
CA LYS A 23 -2.73 -6.67 4.68
C LYS A 23 -3.30 -7.77 3.78
N SER A 24 -2.54 -8.80 3.43
CA SER A 24 -3.05 -9.78 2.47
C SER A 24 -4.06 -10.74 3.10
N VAL A 25 -4.08 -10.91 4.42
CA VAL A 25 -5.18 -11.58 5.10
C VAL A 25 -6.38 -10.65 5.19
N ALA A 26 -6.20 -9.45 5.73
CA ALA A 26 -7.27 -8.50 5.98
C ALA A 26 -7.87 -7.87 4.70
N VAL A 27 -7.12 -7.81 3.61
CA VAL A 27 -7.56 -7.31 2.30
C VAL A 27 -7.72 -8.45 1.29
N GLY A 28 -6.68 -9.26 1.09
CA GLY A 28 -6.64 -10.27 0.03
C GLY A 28 -7.63 -11.42 0.23
N LEU A 29 -7.97 -11.76 1.46
CA LEU A 29 -8.94 -12.80 1.81
C LEU A 29 -10.28 -12.22 2.32
N SER A 30 -10.50 -10.93 2.16
CA SER A 30 -11.71 -10.26 2.61
C SER A 30 -12.55 -9.74 1.43
N THR A 31 -13.58 -8.98 1.74
CA THR A 31 -14.47 -8.40 0.75
C THR A 31 -14.47 -6.88 0.84
N TRP A 32 -15.02 -6.21 -0.17
CA TRP A 32 -15.25 -4.77 -0.12
C TRP A 32 -15.98 -4.30 1.14
N ARG A 33 -16.90 -5.09 1.64
CA ARG A 33 -17.64 -4.77 2.89
C ARG A 33 -16.72 -4.58 4.08
N SER A 34 -15.62 -5.35 4.14
CA SER A 34 -14.63 -5.25 5.22
C SER A 34 -13.64 -4.12 4.99
N ILE A 35 -13.11 -3.99 3.76
CA ILE A 35 -12.02 -3.07 3.47
C ILE A 35 -12.44 -1.62 3.26
N ARG A 36 -13.70 -1.35 2.90
CA ARG A 36 -14.19 0.02 2.64
C ARG A 36 -13.95 1.00 3.77
N TRP A 37 -13.92 0.52 4.99
CA TRP A 37 -13.70 1.34 6.19
C TRP A 37 -12.25 1.79 6.38
N THR A 38 -11.32 1.14 5.71
CA THR A 38 -9.90 1.51 5.68
C THR A 38 -9.51 2.26 4.41
N HIS A 39 -10.37 2.23 3.37
CA HIS A 39 -10.17 2.93 2.11
C HIS A 39 -10.88 4.30 2.12
N THR A 40 -10.59 5.08 3.14
CA THR A 40 -11.09 6.44 3.34
C THR A 40 -9.90 7.40 3.38
N PRO A 41 -10.11 8.71 3.16
CA PRO A 41 -9.01 9.69 3.26
C PRO A 41 -8.23 9.59 4.57
N ASP A 42 -8.93 9.36 5.69
CA ASP A 42 -8.29 9.24 7.01
C ASP A 42 -7.57 7.89 7.21
N GLY A 43 -8.00 6.85 6.49
CA GLY A 43 -7.43 5.51 6.56
C GLY A 43 -6.24 5.30 5.64
N MET A 44 -6.19 5.99 4.51
CA MET A 44 -5.15 5.84 3.51
C MET A 44 -3.98 6.77 3.79
N SER A 45 -2.84 6.19 4.12
CA SER A 45 -1.59 6.91 4.29
C SER A 45 -0.46 6.20 3.55
N MET A 46 0.42 6.98 2.93
CA MET A 46 1.65 6.48 2.32
C MET A 46 2.80 6.42 3.32
N SER A 47 2.58 6.85 4.55
CA SER A 47 3.55 6.72 5.62
C SER A 47 3.77 5.24 5.96
N VAL A 48 5.03 4.84 6.04
CA VAL A 48 5.41 3.51 6.48
C VAL A 48 5.22 3.35 7.98
N ARG A 49 5.44 4.42 8.76
CA ARG A 49 5.38 4.41 10.22
C ARG A 49 3.98 4.68 10.78
N HIS A 50 3.29 5.67 10.21
CA HIS A 50 2.00 6.13 10.69
C HIS A 50 0.93 5.79 9.67
N ASN A 51 0.45 4.57 9.71
CA ASN A 51 -0.50 4.06 8.75
C ASN A 51 -1.69 3.46 9.49
N ARG A 52 -2.78 4.24 9.62
CA ARG A 52 -4.00 3.81 10.31
C ARG A 52 -4.60 2.54 9.69
N MET A 53 -4.47 2.37 8.38
CA MET A 53 -4.94 1.15 7.72
C MET A 53 -4.23 -0.10 8.27
N HIS A 54 -2.91 -0.02 8.49
CA HIS A 54 -2.16 -1.13 9.08
C HIS A 54 -2.47 -1.35 10.56
N GLU A 55 -2.84 -0.33 11.31
CA GLU A 55 -3.31 -0.48 12.69
C GLU A 55 -4.59 -1.31 12.69
N VAL A 56 -5.57 -0.96 11.86
CA VAL A 56 -6.84 -1.70 11.72
C VAL A 56 -6.61 -3.13 11.23
N PHE A 57 -5.70 -3.34 10.26
CA PHE A 57 -5.36 -4.69 9.80
C PHE A 57 -4.69 -5.53 10.88
N SER A 58 -3.89 -4.92 11.71
CA SER A 58 -3.27 -5.60 12.86
C SER A 58 -4.31 -6.03 13.88
N GLU A 59 -5.24 -5.15 14.24
CA GLU A 59 -6.37 -5.49 15.13
C GLU A 59 -7.21 -6.64 14.57
N GLN A 60 -7.56 -6.58 13.28
CA GLN A 60 -8.32 -7.65 12.60
C GLN A 60 -7.56 -8.98 12.57
N GLY A 61 -6.26 -8.94 12.30
CA GLY A 61 -5.42 -10.13 12.25
C GLY A 61 -5.22 -10.78 13.61
N GLU A 62 -4.98 -9.98 14.63
CA GLU A 62 -4.86 -10.44 16.01
C GLU A 62 -6.17 -11.05 16.54
N PHE A 63 -7.29 -10.39 16.23
CA PHE A 63 -8.60 -10.96 16.53
C PHE A 63 -8.80 -12.31 15.84
N LEU A 64 -8.43 -12.43 14.56
CA LEU A 64 -8.51 -13.67 13.81
C LEU A 64 -7.68 -14.78 14.47
N GLU A 65 -6.43 -14.53 14.84
CA GLU A 65 -5.58 -15.51 15.54
C GLU A 65 -6.19 -15.94 16.88
N GLN A 66 -6.76 -15.00 17.63
CA GLN A 66 -7.44 -15.30 18.88
C GLN A 66 -8.66 -16.22 18.67
N GLN A 67 -9.49 -15.94 17.66
CA GLN A 67 -10.65 -16.76 17.33
C GLN A 67 -10.27 -18.17 16.84
N LEU A 68 -9.19 -18.27 16.09
CA LEU A 68 -8.68 -19.54 15.58
C LEU A 68 -7.95 -20.36 16.65
N GLY A 69 -7.47 -19.74 17.72
CA GLY A 69 -6.60 -20.38 18.71
C GLY A 69 -5.25 -20.84 18.13
N LYS A 70 -4.85 -20.30 16.98
CA LYS A 70 -3.59 -20.63 16.29
C LYS A 70 -3.01 -19.42 15.60
N ARG A 71 -1.69 -19.40 15.48
CA ARG A 71 -0.98 -18.32 14.77
C ARG A 71 -0.90 -18.60 13.26
N ILE A 72 -0.92 -17.52 12.49
CA ILE A 72 -0.62 -17.55 11.07
C ILE A 72 0.90 -17.41 10.90
N PHE A 73 1.48 -18.32 10.14
CA PHE A 73 2.90 -18.29 9.82
C PHE A 73 3.14 -17.42 8.60
N LYS A 74 4.08 -16.51 8.67
CA LYS A 74 4.39 -15.59 7.60
C LYS A 74 5.82 -15.72 7.10
N ILE A 75 5.97 -15.65 5.78
CA ILE A 75 7.24 -15.42 5.09
C ILE A 75 7.17 -14.03 4.47
N GLU A 76 7.91 -13.10 5.04
CA GLU A 76 8.02 -11.72 4.58
C GLU A 76 9.31 -11.54 3.80
N THR A 77 9.26 -10.89 2.64
CA THR A 77 10.44 -10.64 1.81
C THR A 77 10.56 -9.16 1.47
N ILE A 78 11.79 -8.71 1.27
CA ILE A 78 12.11 -7.42 0.64
C ILE A 78 12.90 -7.70 -0.63
N LEU A 79 12.47 -7.12 -1.74
CA LEU A 79 13.16 -7.26 -3.01
C LEU A 79 14.42 -6.39 -3.04
N ALA A 80 15.50 -6.94 -3.59
CA ALA A 80 16.70 -6.17 -3.92
C ALA A 80 16.53 -5.41 -5.23
N ASP A 81 15.89 -6.07 -6.21
CA ASP A 81 15.48 -5.51 -7.50
C ASP A 81 14.22 -6.26 -8.00
N ALA A 82 13.78 -6.00 -9.21
CA ALA A 82 12.57 -6.59 -9.78
C ALA A 82 12.58 -8.14 -9.86
N THR A 83 13.74 -8.77 -9.77
CA THR A 83 13.94 -10.21 -9.98
C THR A 83 14.62 -10.92 -8.81
N LYS A 84 15.08 -10.18 -7.81
CA LYS A 84 15.89 -10.74 -6.72
C LYS A 84 15.32 -10.39 -5.37
N ILE A 85 15.28 -11.39 -4.49
CA ILE A 85 14.97 -11.21 -3.09
C ILE A 85 16.22 -10.73 -2.35
N GLY A 86 16.10 -9.63 -1.62
CA GLY A 86 17.18 -9.04 -0.83
C GLY A 86 17.23 -9.53 0.61
N ARG A 87 16.06 -9.76 1.20
CA ARG A 87 15.92 -10.27 2.59
C ARG A 87 14.68 -11.14 2.70
N ILE A 88 14.73 -12.12 3.61
CA ILE A 88 13.62 -13.00 3.95
C ILE A 88 13.55 -13.13 5.46
N TRP A 89 12.35 -13.05 6.00
CA TRP A 89 12.03 -13.39 7.37
C TRP A 89 10.89 -14.38 7.41
N ALA A 90 10.88 -15.26 8.40
CA ALA A 90 9.84 -16.25 8.59
C ALA A 90 9.46 -16.32 10.08
N GLY A 91 8.16 -16.38 10.37
CA GLY A 91 7.65 -16.40 11.74
C GLY A 91 6.25 -15.82 11.85
N GLY A 92 5.93 -15.23 12.99
CA GLY A 92 4.66 -14.55 13.19
C GLY A 92 4.58 -13.25 12.38
N VAL A 93 3.35 -12.82 12.09
CA VAL A 93 3.10 -11.66 11.22
C VAL A 93 3.66 -10.37 11.81
N ARG A 94 3.54 -10.17 13.12
CA ARG A 94 4.05 -8.98 13.81
C ARG A 94 5.57 -8.91 13.77
N GLU A 95 6.22 -10.01 14.11
CA GLU A 95 7.67 -10.10 14.21
C GLU A 95 8.33 -9.92 12.82
N THR A 96 7.82 -10.59 11.82
CA THR A 96 8.36 -10.47 10.45
C THR A 96 8.16 -9.08 9.88
N ARG A 97 6.99 -8.43 10.15
CA ARG A 97 6.78 -7.05 9.75
C ARG A 97 7.75 -6.10 10.45
N ALA A 98 7.94 -6.22 11.77
CA ALA A 98 8.85 -5.34 12.50
C ALA A 98 10.27 -5.40 11.92
N ALA A 99 10.80 -6.60 11.69
CA ALA A 99 12.11 -6.80 11.09
C ALA A 99 12.21 -6.24 9.64
N ALA A 100 11.16 -6.41 8.86
CA ALA A 100 11.12 -5.86 7.51
C ALA A 100 11.08 -4.32 7.50
N MET A 101 10.39 -3.72 8.46
CA MET A 101 10.27 -2.27 8.58
C MET A 101 11.61 -1.59 8.87
N GLU A 102 12.46 -2.17 9.71
CA GLU A 102 13.80 -1.64 10.00
C GLU A 102 14.62 -1.49 8.70
N VAL A 103 14.61 -2.52 7.85
CA VAL A 103 15.34 -2.50 6.58
C VAL A 103 14.71 -1.54 5.57
N LEU A 104 13.38 -1.43 5.56
CA LEU A 104 12.69 -0.49 4.68
C LEU A 104 12.98 0.96 5.05
N GLU A 105 13.01 1.28 6.32
CA GLU A 105 13.34 2.62 6.81
C GLU A 105 14.79 3.03 6.49
N GLU A 106 15.72 2.09 6.58
CA GLU A 106 17.10 2.32 6.18
C GLU A 106 17.24 2.59 4.69
N ARG A 107 16.57 1.78 3.85
CA ARG A 107 16.63 1.88 2.39
C ARG A 107 15.81 3.02 1.81
N HIS A 108 14.70 3.33 2.47
CA HIS A 108 13.72 4.32 2.03
C HIS A 108 13.41 5.28 3.19
N PRO A 109 14.39 6.12 3.60
CA PRO A 109 14.15 7.09 4.66
C PRO A 109 12.99 8.02 4.28
N PRO A 110 12.29 8.59 5.27
CA PRO A 110 11.21 9.55 5.02
C PRO A 110 11.67 10.64 4.05
N ARG A 111 10.85 10.88 3.03
CA ARG A 111 11.12 11.94 2.06
C ARG A 111 11.10 13.28 2.75
N ARG A 112 12.05 14.13 2.40
CA ARG A 112 12.16 15.50 2.90
C ARG A 112 12.38 16.42 1.70
N SER A 113 11.77 17.59 1.74
CA SER A 113 12.11 18.67 0.82
C SER A 113 13.56 19.09 1.05
N ALA A 114 14.29 19.32 -0.03
CA ALA A 114 15.63 19.92 0.03
C ALA A 114 15.61 21.44 0.24
N GLY A 115 14.45 22.07 0.28
CA GLY A 115 14.23 23.51 0.42
C GLY A 115 12.91 23.82 1.12
N GLU A 116 12.47 25.07 0.99
CA GLU A 116 11.17 25.49 1.51
C GLU A 116 10.03 24.74 0.82
N PRO A 117 8.99 24.32 1.56
CA PRO A 117 7.83 23.69 0.96
C PRO A 117 7.14 24.62 -0.04
N ALA A 118 6.64 24.04 -1.12
CA ALA A 118 6.07 24.76 -2.25
C ALA A 118 4.58 25.10 -2.05
N ASP A 119 4.16 26.22 -2.62
CA ASP A 119 2.74 26.59 -2.69
C ASP A 119 2.00 25.81 -3.81
N VAL A 120 2.75 25.32 -4.81
CA VAL A 120 2.23 24.54 -5.94
C VAL A 120 3.16 23.36 -6.19
N VAL A 121 2.58 22.17 -6.28
CA VAL A 121 3.28 20.92 -6.63
C VAL A 121 2.71 20.40 -7.93
N VAL A 122 3.57 20.11 -8.92
CA VAL A 122 3.17 19.62 -10.24
C VAL A 122 3.69 18.22 -10.48
N TYR A 123 2.82 17.30 -10.88
CA TYR A 123 3.18 15.93 -11.24
C TYR A 123 2.80 15.58 -12.66
N GLY A 124 3.73 14.93 -13.37
CA GLY A 124 3.43 14.20 -14.61
C GLY A 124 3.14 12.74 -14.30
N ILE A 125 1.97 12.24 -14.64
CA ILE A 125 1.59 10.84 -14.50
C ILE A 125 1.30 10.26 -15.88
N PRO A 126 1.96 9.15 -16.28
CA PRO A 126 1.64 8.48 -17.54
C PRO A 126 0.24 7.87 -17.49
N ALA A 127 -0.30 7.46 -18.66
CA ALA A 127 -1.53 6.68 -18.74
C ALA A 127 -1.31 5.27 -18.19
N TRP A 128 -1.21 5.17 -16.88
CA TRP A 128 -0.91 3.93 -16.18
C TRP A 128 -1.51 3.89 -14.77
N SER A 129 -1.95 2.72 -14.39
CA SER A 129 -2.31 2.38 -13.01
C SER A 129 -1.94 0.92 -12.74
N PRO A 130 -1.49 0.56 -11.54
CA PRO A 130 -1.25 -0.84 -11.18
C PRO A 130 -2.51 -1.71 -11.26
N TYR A 131 -3.69 -1.11 -11.28
CA TYR A 131 -4.98 -1.80 -11.38
C TYR A 131 -5.54 -1.83 -12.80
N ALA A 132 -4.84 -1.29 -13.79
CA ALA A 132 -5.28 -1.21 -15.18
C ALA A 132 -4.13 -1.44 -16.17
N THR A 133 -3.16 -2.29 -15.83
CA THR A 133 -1.96 -2.55 -16.66
C THR A 133 -2.25 -3.32 -17.94
N PHE A 134 -3.41 -3.97 -18.01
CA PHE A 134 -3.84 -4.84 -19.12
C PHE A 134 -5.06 -4.29 -19.88
N ALA A 135 -5.55 -3.14 -19.50
CA ALA A 135 -6.81 -2.56 -20.01
C ALA A 135 -6.65 -1.10 -20.37
N LYS A 136 -7.66 -0.54 -21.02
CA LYS A 136 -7.78 0.92 -21.20
C LYS A 136 -7.78 1.60 -19.84
N MET A 137 -7.18 2.78 -19.80
CA MET A 137 -6.97 3.52 -18.57
C MET A 137 -8.28 3.94 -17.92
N ASN A 138 -8.36 3.75 -16.62
CA ASN A 138 -9.40 4.35 -15.79
C ASN A 138 -8.82 5.64 -15.17
N PRO A 139 -9.32 6.84 -15.52
CA PRO A 139 -8.78 8.10 -15.01
C PRO A 139 -8.84 8.24 -13.51
N ILE A 140 -9.87 7.70 -12.86
CA ILE A 140 -10.01 7.73 -11.39
C ILE A 140 -8.95 6.84 -10.75
N LEU A 141 -8.72 5.63 -11.27
CA LEU A 141 -7.66 4.75 -10.77
C LEU A 141 -6.28 5.34 -10.99
N THR A 142 -6.05 6.06 -12.09
CA THR A 142 -4.80 6.80 -12.30
C THR A 142 -4.61 7.85 -11.21
N LEU A 143 -5.61 8.66 -10.97
CA LEU A 143 -5.56 9.72 -9.96
C LEU A 143 -5.33 9.12 -8.55
N ILE A 144 -6.12 8.14 -8.16
CA ILE A 144 -6.07 7.57 -6.81
C ILE A 144 -4.78 6.78 -6.58
N SER A 145 -4.46 5.86 -7.47
CA SER A 145 -3.34 4.94 -7.26
C SER A 145 -1.98 5.54 -7.57
N SER A 146 -1.87 6.34 -8.62
CA SER A 146 -0.59 6.91 -9.02
C SER A 146 -0.30 8.23 -8.33
N CYS A 147 -1.26 9.14 -8.23
CA CYS A 147 -1.06 10.43 -7.61
C CYS A 147 -1.19 10.36 -6.09
N MET A 148 -2.35 10.05 -5.60
CA MET A 148 -2.63 10.11 -4.15
C MET A 148 -2.04 8.88 -3.42
N GLY A 149 -1.98 7.73 -4.06
CA GLY A 149 -1.37 6.53 -3.50
C GLY A 149 0.16 6.57 -3.54
N TYR A 150 0.75 6.46 -4.73
CA TYR A 150 2.21 6.32 -4.87
C TYR A 150 2.98 7.63 -4.70
N LEU A 151 2.39 8.76 -5.06
CA LEU A 151 3.02 10.08 -4.98
C LEU A 151 2.60 10.90 -3.76
N GLY A 152 1.59 10.47 -3.01
CA GLY A 152 1.09 11.19 -1.85
C GLY A 152 2.19 11.60 -0.86
N GLY A 153 3.12 10.70 -0.57
CA GLY A 153 4.26 11.02 0.29
C GLY A 153 5.22 12.07 -0.28
N TYR A 154 5.25 12.30 -1.60
CA TYR A 154 5.98 13.42 -2.19
C TYR A 154 5.21 14.72 -2.04
N ILE A 155 3.89 14.69 -2.15
CA ILE A 155 3.05 15.88 -1.92
C ILE A 155 3.28 16.39 -0.51
N GLU A 156 3.22 15.53 0.49
CA GLU A 156 3.48 15.88 1.90
C GLU A 156 4.91 16.39 2.13
N ALA A 157 5.88 15.83 1.41
CA ALA A 157 7.29 16.22 1.55
C ALA A 157 7.64 17.53 0.85
N LEU A 158 6.95 17.88 -0.23
CA LEU A 158 7.30 19.01 -1.10
C LEU A 158 6.36 20.20 -0.94
N GLY A 159 5.09 19.97 -0.57
CA GLY A 159 4.06 20.97 -0.50
C GLY A 159 3.82 21.50 0.92
N LYS A 160 3.44 22.77 1.03
CA LYS A 160 2.88 23.34 2.26
C LYS A 160 1.50 22.75 2.53
N PRO A 161 1.05 22.71 3.78
CA PRO A 161 -0.35 22.45 4.06
C PRO A 161 -1.26 23.41 3.27
N GLY A 162 -2.19 22.85 2.49
CA GLY A 162 -3.07 23.65 1.62
C GLY A 162 -2.47 24.05 0.26
N CYS A 163 -1.32 23.51 -0.12
CA CYS A 163 -0.74 23.75 -1.45
C CYS A 163 -1.67 23.27 -2.59
N SER A 164 -1.53 23.91 -3.75
CA SER A 164 -2.19 23.42 -4.98
C SER A 164 -1.42 22.26 -5.57
N VAL A 165 -2.13 21.17 -5.89
CA VAL A 165 -1.54 20.01 -6.58
C VAL A 165 -2.08 19.95 -8.01
N ILE A 166 -1.19 20.07 -8.97
CA ILE A 166 -1.50 19.98 -10.41
C ILE A 166 -1.02 18.62 -10.92
N VAL A 167 -1.95 17.83 -11.44
CA VAL A 167 -1.63 16.53 -12.04
C VAL A 167 -1.82 16.63 -13.55
N THR A 168 -0.75 16.37 -14.30
CA THR A 168 -0.79 16.26 -15.75
C THR A 168 -0.78 14.78 -16.14
N THR A 169 -1.82 14.34 -16.85
CA THR A 169 -1.97 12.95 -17.31
C THR A 169 -2.78 12.93 -18.60
N PRO A 170 -2.62 11.95 -19.49
CA PRO A 170 -3.43 11.82 -20.70
C PRO A 170 -4.93 11.69 -20.46
N CYS A 171 -5.37 11.25 -19.32
CA CYS A 171 -6.77 11.18 -18.85
C CYS A 171 -7.83 11.07 -19.98
N PRO A 172 -7.85 9.98 -20.76
CA PRO A 172 -8.80 9.81 -21.85
C PRO A 172 -10.24 9.71 -21.30
N GLU A 173 -11.22 10.18 -22.03
CA GLU A 173 -12.64 10.05 -21.67
C GLU A 173 -13.17 8.62 -21.84
N GLU A 174 -12.34 7.72 -22.35
CA GLU A 174 -12.70 6.33 -22.56
C GLU A 174 -12.39 5.47 -21.33
N TRP A 175 -13.34 4.61 -21.00
CA TRP A 175 -13.23 3.60 -19.94
C TRP A 175 -13.20 2.21 -20.55
N ASP A 176 -12.39 1.34 -19.99
CA ASP A 176 -12.48 -0.07 -20.30
C ASP A 176 -13.74 -0.66 -19.68
N ARG A 177 -14.71 -0.97 -20.53
CA ARG A 177 -16.00 -1.52 -20.09
C ARG A 177 -15.96 -3.02 -19.79
N GLU A 178 -14.93 -3.70 -20.20
CA GLU A 178 -14.75 -5.13 -19.94
C GLU A 178 -14.17 -5.37 -18.54
N HIS A 179 -13.15 -4.60 -18.18
CA HIS A 179 -12.42 -4.78 -16.92
C HIS A 179 -12.84 -3.81 -15.81
N HIS A 180 -13.44 -2.68 -16.17
CA HIS A 180 -13.89 -1.63 -15.26
C HIS A 180 -15.31 -1.18 -15.59
N ALA A 181 -16.24 -2.12 -15.61
CA ALA A 181 -17.60 -1.91 -16.11
C ALA A 181 -18.50 -1.03 -15.22
N SER A 182 -18.09 -0.70 -13.98
CA SER A 182 -18.89 0.08 -13.02
C SER A 182 -18.07 0.98 -12.14
#